data_1cb7b292bb86c26d6185f27707d76e02
#
_entry.id   1cb7b292bb86c26d6185f27707d76e02
#
_cell.length_a   1.000
_cell.length_b   1.000
_cell.length_c   1.000
_cell.angle_alpha   90.00
_cell.angle_beta   90.00
_cell.angle_gamma   90.00
#
_symmetry.space_group_name_H-M   'P 1'
#
loop_
_entity.id
_entity.type
_entity.pdbx_description
1 polymer ?
#
loop_
_entity_poly.entity_id
_entity_poly.type
_entity_poly.pdbx_seq_one_letter_code
_entity_poly.pdbx_strand_id
1 'polypeptide(L)'
;HRVDRRQRQMCIRDRPWSYDAERYERIAGERRAEQQHMIDYEQTDGCRMEFLQRSLDDDTAAPCGRCDNCAGIWFPSEIGESATTQAAESLDRVGVPVEPRRAWPTGADKLDVPVKGRIAPGEQAGEGRALARLTDLGWGGTLRELFAAGAPDAAVTPQVLGGCVRVLADWGWTERPVAVVAMPSRSHPLLVDSLARGIADIGRLPYLGALDPVDGGPSGQPGGNSVFRLAGLWDRFSAQGLDIPEGPVLLVDDLADSRWTLTVAARTLRQAGATDVLPFVLALRG
;
A
#
# COMPACT_ATOMS: atom_id res chain seq x y z
N HIS A 1 -36.57 3.65 -12.93
CA HIS A 1 -36.34 4.23 -14.25
C HIS A 1 -35.14 3.55 -14.89
N ARG A 2 -35.38 2.58 -15.77
CA ARG A 2 -34.36 2.01 -16.66
C ARG A 2 -34.13 3.04 -17.78
N VAL A 3 -33.06 3.80 -17.68
CA VAL A 3 -32.57 4.59 -18.83
C VAL A 3 -31.94 3.61 -19.81
N ASP A 4 -32.52 3.54 -21.01
CA ASP A 4 -32.09 2.62 -22.08
C ASP A 4 -30.59 2.86 -22.41
N ARG A 5 -29.83 1.76 -22.52
CA ARG A 5 -28.40 1.80 -22.90
C ARG A 5 -28.15 2.54 -24.21
N ARG A 6 -29.12 2.53 -25.13
CA ARG A 6 -29.06 3.27 -26.40
C ARG A 6 -29.08 4.79 -26.20
N GLN A 7 -29.87 5.30 -25.24
CA GLN A 7 -29.93 6.74 -24.92
C GLN A 7 -28.63 7.22 -24.29
N ARG A 8 -27.96 6.40 -23.46
CA ARG A 8 -26.61 6.73 -22.94
C ARG A 8 -25.54 6.79 -24.06
N GLN A 9 -25.60 5.91 -25.04
CA GLN A 9 -24.65 5.92 -26.15
C GLN A 9 -24.86 7.10 -27.11
N MET A 10 -26.10 7.55 -27.30
CA MET A 10 -26.40 8.74 -28.09
C MET A 10 -25.87 10.03 -27.43
N CYS A 11 -26.07 10.21 -26.13
CA CYS A 11 -25.55 11.39 -25.41
C CYS A 11 -24.02 11.50 -25.38
N ILE A 12 -23.30 10.38 -25.47
CA ILE A 12 -21.84 10.35 -25.51
C ILE A 12 -21.30 10.64 -26.91
N ARG A 13 -22.05 10.31 -27.98
CA ARG A 13 -21.61 10.53 -29.38
C ARG A 13 -21.82 11.95 -29.90
N ASP A 14 -22.81 12.66 -29.37
CA ASP A 14 -23.24 13.95 -29.92
C ASP A 14 -22.57 15.16 -29.25
N ARG A 15 -21.80 14.93 -28.16
CA ARG A 15 -20.98 15.98 -27.55
C ARG A 15 -19.57 15.46 -27.36
N PRO A 16 -18.57 16.10 -28.00
CA PRO A 16 -17.17 15.75 -27.70
C PRO A 16 -16.93 15.97 -26.21
N TRP A 17 -16.31 14.98 -25.57
CA TRP A 17 -15.95 15.11 -24.17
C TRP A 17 -14.98 16.28 -24.02
N SER A 18 -15.31 17.20 -23.14
CA SER A 18 -14.41 18.28 -22.73
C SER A 18 -14.24 18.22 -21.20
N TYR A 19 -13.02 18.46 -20.76
CA TYR A 19 -12.73 18.55 -19.33
C TYR A 19 -13.37 19.85 -18.80
N ASP A 20 -14.32 19.70 -17.88
CA ASP A 20 -14.98 20.82 -17.21
C ASP A 20 -14.12 21.29 -16.02
N ALA A 21 -13.06 22.05 -16.34
CA ALA A 21 -12.10 22.54 -15.36
C ALA A 21 -12.80 23.37 -14.26
N GLU A 22 -13.73 24.25 -14.64
CA GLU A 22 -14.44 25.13 -13.71
C GLU A 22 -15.24 24.34 -12.67
N ARG A 23 -15.93 23.29 -13.10
CA ARG A 23 -16.64 22.39 -12.20
C ARG A 23 -15.71 21.68 -11.20
N TYR A 24 -14.57 21.18 -11.67
CA TYR A 24 -13.62 20.49 -10.80
C TYR A 24 -12.90 21.45 -9.86
N GLU A 25 -12.58 22.66 -10.30
CA GLU A 25 -12.02 23.70 -9.43
C GLU A 25 -12.99 24.13 -8.34
N ARG A 26 -14.28 24.28 -8.68
CA ARG A 26 -15.32 24.55 -7.67
C ARG A 26 -15.41 23.42 -6.65
N ILE A 27 -15.48 22.14 -7.08
CA ILE A 27 -15.52 21.00 -6.16
C ILE A 27 -14.27 20.96 -5.27
N ALA A 28 -13.11 21.24 -5.83
CA ALA A 28 -11.87 21.31 -5.06
C ALA A 28 -11.86 22.48 -4.05
N GLY A 29 -12.49 23.61 -4.42
CA GLY A 29 -12.72 24.75 -3.54
C GLY A 29 -13.61 24.40 -2.36
N GLU A 30 -14.77 23.78 -2.62
CA GLU A 30 -15.70 23.34 -1.58
C GLU A 30 -15.04 22.36 -0.62
N ARG A 31 -14.32 21.38 -1.11
CA ARG A 31 -13.60 20.43 -0.25
C ARG A 31 -12.54 21.08 0.63
N ARG A 32 -11.85 22.11 0.12
CA ARG A 32 -10.89 22.88 0.94
C ARG A 32 -11.60 23.70 2.00
N ALA A 33 -12.76 24.28 1.68
CA ALA A 33 -13.57 25.00 2.65
C ALA A 33 -14.11 24.07 3.75
N GLU A 34 -14.60 22.88 3.39
CA GLU A 34 -15.01 21.84 4.36
C GLU A 34 -13.84 21.41 5.27
N GLN A 35 -12.66 21.20 4.70
CA GLN A 35 -11.46 20.85 5.46
C GLN A 35 -11.05 21.99 6.41
N GLN A 36 -11.07 23.25 5.95
CA GLN A 36 -10.78 24.40 6.80
C GLN A 36 -11.79 24.50 7.94
N HIS A 37 -13.06 24.25 7.65
CA HIS A 37 -14.11 24.29 8.67
C HIS A 37 -13.90 23.24 9.78
N MET A 38 -13.38 22.05 9.43
CA MET A 38 -12.98 21.04 10.42
C MET A 38 -11.81 21.50 11.28
N ILE A 39 -10.83 22.20 10.68
CA ILE A 39 -9.70 22.80 11.40
C ILE A 39 -10.20 23.90 12.35
N ASP A 40 -11.11 24.76 11.88
CA ASP A 40 -11.70 25.84 12.68
C ASP A 40 -12.48 25.28 13.88
N TYR A 41 -13.19 24.14 13.69
CA TYR A 41 -13.84 23.41 14.78
C TYR A 41 -12.84 22.88 15.80
N GLU A 42 -11.72 22.36 15.38
CA GLU A 42 -10.66 21.86 16.25
C GLU A 42 -10.02 23.00 17.07
N GLN A 43 -9.83 24.15 16.46
CA GLN A 43 -9.13 25.30 17.02
C GLN A 43 -10.04 26.30 17.75
N THR A 44 -11.35 26.13 17.71
CA THR A 44 -12.27 27.09 18.33
C THR A 44 -12.12 27.16 19.85
N ASP A 45 -12.05 28.37 20.38
CA ASP A 45 -12.16 28.64 21.83
C ASP A 45 -13.62 28.75 22.27
N GLY A 46 -14.56 28.81 21.36
CA GLY A 46 -16.00 28.87 21.60
C GLY A 46 -16.63 27.50 21.89
N CYS A 47 -17.93 27.49 22.13
CA CYS A 47 -18.66 26.23 22.34
C CYS A 47 -18.62 25.35 21.09
N ARG A 48 -18.07 24.13 21.21
CA ARG A 48 -17.97 23.19 20.08
C ARG A 48 -19.32 22.73 19.54
N MET A 49 -20.31 22.57 20.44
CA MET A 49 -21.67 22.19 20.02
C MET A 49 -22.38 23.32 19.29
N GLU A 50 -22.23 24.55 19.76
CA GLU A 50 -22.76 25.72 19.07
C GLU A 50 -22.12 25.87 17.67
N PHE A 51 -20.81 25.65 17.57
CA PHE A 51 -20.10 25.66 16.28
C PHE A 51 -20.73 24.66 15.31
N LEU A 52 -20.96 23.41 15.75
CA LEU A 52 -21.59 22.38 14.92
C LEU A 52 -23.04 22.71 14.55
N GLN A 53 -23.82 23.24 15.51
CA GLN A 53 -25.20 23.66 15.23
C GLN A 53 -25.25 24.77 14.18
N ARG A 54 -24.37 25.78 14.25
CA ARG A 54 -24.24 26.83 13.23
C ARG A 54 -23.81 26.28 11.87
N SER A 55 -22.95 25.26 11.86
CA SER A 55 -22.52 24.58 10.63
C SER A 55 -23.65 23.80 9.96
N LEU A 56 -24.72 23.53 10.69
CA LEU A 56 -25.92 22.84 10.21
C LEU A 56 -27.11 23.81 10.01
N ASP A 57 -26.83 25.12 9.97
CA ASP A 57 -27.83 26.17 9.80
C ASP A 57 -28.93 26.15 10.89
N ASP A 58 -28.55 25.74 12.12
CA ASP A 58 -29.47 25.75 13.27
C ASP A 58 -29.57 27.14 13.88
N ASP A 59 -30.69 27.82 13.67
CA ASP A 59 -30.99 29.14 14.20
C ASP A 59 -31.09 29.16 15.75
N THR A 60 -31.21 27.99 16.38
CA THR A 60 -31.27 27.86 17.84
C THR A 60 -29.92 27.60 18.49
N ALA A 61 -28.84 27.68 17.71
CA ALA A 61 -27.49 27.41 18.17
C ALA A 61 -27.13 28.26 19.40
N ALA A 62 -26.73 27.58 20.47
CA ALA A 62 -26.39 28.20 21.75
C ALA A 62 -25.28 27.41 22.47
N PRO A 63 -24.54 28.06 23.39
CA PRO A 63 -23.54 27.39 24.20
C PRO A 63 -24.13 26.23 24.99
N CYS A 64 -23.51 25.04 24.87
CA CYS A 64 -24.04 23.79 25.44
C CYS A 64 -23.79 23.60 26.93
N GLY A 65 -22.85 24.37 27.53
CA GLY A 65 -22.47 24.26 28.93
C GLY A 65 -21.72 22.99 29.33
N ARG A 66 -21.43 22.06 28.42
CA ARG A 66 -20.91 20.71 28.74
C ARG A 66 -19.72 20.25 27.88
N CYS A 67 -19.36 20.96 26.82
CA CYS A 67 -18.14 20.64 26.09
C CYS A 67 -16.91 21.13 26.88
N ASP A 68 -15.73 20.69 26.46
CA ASP A 68 -14.45 21.08 27.06
C ASP A 68 -14.25 22.59 27.12
N ASN A 69 -14.64 23.34 26.09
CA ASN A 69 -14.55 24.81 26.09
C ASN A 69 -15.57 25.50 27.03
N CYS A 70 -16.73 24.87 27.28
CA CYS A 70 -17.73 25.44 28.20
C CYS A 70 -17.53 25.03 29.64
N ALA A 71 -17.20 23.78 29.92
CA ALA A 71 -17.12 23.18 31.25
C ALA A 71 -15.68 22.99 31.74
N GLY A 72 -14.70 23.30 30.91
CA GLY A 72 -13.29 23.00 31.17
C GLY A 72 -12.95 21.52 30.91
N ILE A 73 -11.68 21.19 31.04
CA ILE A 73 -11.16 19.83 30.85
C ILE A 73 -11.69 18.92 31.95
N TRP A 74 -12.48 17.91 31.60
CA TRP A 74 -13.10 16.93 32.49
C TRP A 74 -12.51 15.51 32.37
N PHE A 75 -11.62 15.29 31.41
CA PHE A 75 -10.89 14.03 31.25
C PHE A 75 -9.51 14.11 31.93
N PRO A 76 -8.95 13.00 32.38
CA PRO A 76 -7.62 12.94 32.97
C PRO A 76 -6.56 13.47 32.00
N SER A 77 -5.72 14.39 32.44
CA SER A 77 -4.56 14.87 31.67
C SER A 77 -3.35 13.96 31.80
N GLU A 78 -3.33 13.12 32.84
CA GLU A 78 -2.27 12.13 33.05
C GLU A 78 -2.72 10.75 32.59
N ILE A 79 -1.92 10.15 31.70
CA ILE A 79 -2.10 8.77 31.22
C ILE A 79 -1.19 7.89 32.08
N GLY A 80 -1.76 6.91 32.77
CA GLY A 80 -0.98 5.96 33.56
C GLY A 80 -0.03 5.12 32.69
N GLU A 81 1.13 4.76 33.26
CA GLU A 81 2.16 3.98 32.55
C GLU A 81 1.62 2.67 31.95
N SER A 82 0.72 1.98 32.63
CA SER A 82 0.10 0.74 32.10
C SER A 82 -0.74 1.00 30.83
N ALA A 83 -1.49 2.09 30.78
CA ALA A 83 -2.28 2.46 29.61
C ALA A 83 -1.38 2.87 28.44
N THR A 84 -0.29 3.58 28.72
CA THR A 84 0.72 3.94 27.74
C THR A 84 1.39 2.69 27.16
N THR A 85 1.77 1.75 28.02
CA THR A 85 2.37 0.47 27.59
C THR A 85 1.42 -0.35 26.74
N GLN A 86 0.16 -0.50 27.15
CA GLN A 86 -0.85 -1.23 26.38
C GLN A 86 -1.13 -0.57 25.03
N ALA A 87 -1.16 0.76 24.98
CA ALA A 87 -1.31 1.50 23.73
C ALA A 87 -0.10 1.28 22.81
N ALA A 88 1.12 1.36 23.35
CA ALA A 88 2.35 1.08 22.60
C ALA A 88 2.38 -0.33 22.06
N GLU A 89 2.05 -1.34 22.85
CA GLU A 89 1.96 -2.75 22.41
C GLU A 89 0.89 -2.93 21.33
N SER A 90 -0.25 -2.26 21.45
CA SER A 90 -1.31 -2.29 20.45
C SER A 90 -0.90 -1.64 19.12
N LEU A 91 -0.12 -0.56 19.20
CA LEU A 91 0.41 0.14 18.03
C LEU A 91 1.59 -0.58 17.39
N ASP A 92 2.32 -1.41 18.15
CA ASP A 92 3.46 -2.19 17.65
C ASP A 92 3.04 -3.48 16.93
N ARG A 93 1.76 -3.64 16.62
CA ARG A 93 1.28 -4.77 15.82
C ARG A 93 1.90 -4.72 14.44
N VAL A 94 2.37 -5.88 14.01
CA VAL A 94 3.00 -6.09 12.71
C VAL A 94 2.23 -7.12 11.89
N GLY A 95 2.44 -7.12 10.57
CA GLY A 95 1.92 -8.19 9.73
C GLY A 95 0.56 -7.89 9.11
N VAL A 96 0.58 -7.12 8.02
CA VAL A 96 -0.62 -6.85 7.20
C VAL A 96 -0.67 -7.85 6.05
N PRO A 97 -1.81 -8.53 5.80
CA PRO A 97 -1.96 -9.40 4.64
C PRO A 97 -1.81 -8.63 3.33
N VAL A 98 -1.04 -9.19 2.40
CA VAL A 98 -0.93 -8.72 1.01
C VAL A 98 -1.60 -9.74 0.12
N GLU A 99 -2.87 -9.52 -0.19
CA GLU A 99 -3.65 -10.43 -1.00
C GLU A 99 -3.11 -10.51 -2.44
N PRO A 100 -2.93 -11.71 -3.00
CA PRO A 100 -2.50 -11.87 -4.37
C PRO A 100 -3.58 -11.40 -5.36
N ARG A 101 -3.15 -10.92 -6.52
CA ARG A 101 -4.04 -10.69 -7.65
C ARG A 101 -4.53 -12.02 -8.20
N ARG A 102 -5.83 -12.13 -8.46
CA ARG A 102 -6.47 -13.37 -8.95
C ARG A 102 -6.87 -13.29 -10.41
N ALA A 103 -6.86 -12.11 -11.01
CA ALA A 103 -7.26 -11.89 -12.39
C ALA A 103 -6.43 -10.79 -13.04
N TRP A 104 -6.18 -10.98 -14.32
CA TRP A 104 -5.59 -9.98 -15.19
C TRP A 104 -6.57 -8.84 -15.46
N PRO A 105 -6.10 -7.61 -15.65
CA PRO A 105 -6.98 -6.48 -15.92
C PRO A 105 -7.56 -6.60 -17.32
N THR A 106 -8.83 -6.24 -17.48
CA THR A 106 -9.51 -6.26 -18.78
C THR A 106 -8.84 -5.30 -19.76
N GLY A 107 -8.53 -5.77 -20.97
CA GLY A 107 -7.89 -4.97 -22.02
C GLY A 107 -6.37 -5.03 -22.03
N ALA A 108 -5.74 -5.93 -21.29
CA ALA A 108 -4.29 -6.16 -21.32
C ALA A 108 -3.83 -6.58 -22.74
N ASP A 109 -4.62 -7.38 -23.41
CA ASP A 109 -4.42 -7.82 -24.78
C ASP A 109 -4.35 -6.68 -25.81
N LYS A 110 -4.91 -5.51 -25.50
CA LYS A 110 -4.84 -4.30 -26.34
C LYS A 110 -3.52 -3.51 -26.20
N LEU A 111 -2.71 -3.88 -25.22
CA LEU A 111 -1.41 -3.29 -24.94
C LEU A 111 -0.28 -4.33 -25.09
N ASP A 112 -0.45 -5.28 -26.00
CA ASP A 112 0.52 -6.34 -26.31
C ASP A 112 0.90 -7.24 -25.12
N VAL A 113 0.02 -7.31 -24.09
CA VAL A 113 0.16 -8.22 -22.96
C VAL A 113 -0.77 -9.42 -23.17
N PRO A 114 -0.25 -10.61 -23.52
CA PRO A 114 -1.05 -11.75 -24.02
C PRO A 114 -1.76 -12.51 -22.89
N VAL A 115 -2.48 -11.80 -22.00
CA VAL A 115 -3.18 -12.40 -20.86
C VAL A 115 -4.62 -11.90 -20.75
N LYS A 116 -5.50 -12.75 -20.22
CA LYS A 116 -6.91 -12.48 -20.07
C LYS A 116 -7.54 -13.34 -18.97
N GLY A 117 -8.53 -12.78 -18.26
CA GLY A 117 -9.30 -13.53 -17.28
C GLY A 117 -8.53 -13.83 -16.01
N ARG A 118 -8.67 -15.02 -15.45
CA ARG A 118 -8.02 -15.41 -14.19
C ARG A 118 -6.53 -15.70 -14.42
N ILE A 119 -5.71 -15.34 -13.43
CA ILE A 119 -4.31 -15.73 -13.36
C ILE A 119 -4.27 -17.25 -13.09
N ALA A 120 -3.49 -17.98 -13.89
CA ALA A 120 -3.35 -19.42 -13.71
C ALA A 120 -2.74 -19.73 -12.32
N PRO A 121 -3.19 -20.78 -11.62
CA PRO A 121 -2.64 -21.14 -10.32
C PRO A 121 -1.12 -21.30 -10.29
N GLY A 122 -0.53 -21.81 -11.37
CA GLY A 122 0.92 -21.93 -11.52
C GLY A 122 1.68 -20.63 -11.80
N GLU A 123 0.99 -19.51 -11.98
CA GLU A 123 1.57 -18.18 -12.19
C GLU A 123 1.19 -17.18 -11.07
N GLN A 124 0.33 -17.60 -10.17
CA GLN A 124 -0.17 -16.74 -9.08
C GLN A 124 0.82 -16.72 -7.92
N ALA A 125 0.96 -15.55 -7.27
CA ALA A 125 1.60 -15.46 -5.98
C ALA A 125 0.72 -16.06 -4.89
N GLY A 126 1.33 -16.58 -3.82
CA GLY A 126 0.68 -16.86 -2.55
C GLY A 126 0.27 -15.58 -1.83
N GLU A 127 -0.38 -15.73 -0.70
CA GLU A 127 -0.70 -14.60 0.19
C GLU A 127 0.58 -14.07 0.83
N GLY A 128 0.85 -12.79 0.59
CA GLY A 128 2.00 -12.08 1.13
C GLY A 128 1.73 -11.43 2.49
N ARG A 129 2.77 -10.81 3.05
CA ARG A 129 2.71 -9.97 4.24
C ARG A 129 3.44 -8.66 4.03
N ALA A 130 2.97 -7.61 4.68
CA ALA A 130 3.71 -6.36 4.85
C ALA A 130 4.01 -6.14 6.34
N LEU A 131 5.07 -5.41 6.65
CA LEU A 131 5.33 -5.00 8.03
C LEU A 131 4.15 -4.16 8.54
N ALA A 132 3.72 -3.15 7.80
CA ALA A 132 2.58 -2.31 8.13
C ALA A 132 2.03 -1.56 6.90
N ARG A 133 0.89 -0.85 7.06
CA ARG A 133 0.45 0.16 6.10
C ARG A 133 1.11 1.51 6.39
N LEU A 134 1.29 2.32 5.35
CA LEU A 134 1.76 3.71 5.53
C LEU A 134 0.80 4.55 6.38
N THR A 135 -0.46 4.17 6.47
CA THR A 135 -1.50 4.85 7.25
C THR A 135 -1.58 4.39 8.71
N ASP A 136 -0.90 3.31 9.08
CA ASP A 136 -0.95 2.79 10.45
C ASP A 136 -0.29 3.77 11.44
N LEU A 137 -0.84 3.87 12.65
CA LEU A 137 -0.36 4.79 13.68
C LEU A 137 0.99 4.38 14.27
N GLY A 138 1.27 3.08 14.34
CA GLY A 138 2.54 2.56 14.87
C GLY A 138 3.66 2.65 13.83
N TRP A 139 3.89 1.57 13.13
CA TRP A 139 4.97 1.47 12.13
C TRP A 139 4.83 2.42 10.93
N GLY A 140 3.61 2.88 10.64
CA GLY A 140 3.36 3.79 9.52
C GLY A 140 4.15 5.09 9.61
N GLY A 141 4.44 5.60 10.81
CA GLY A 141 5.31 6.78 11.02
C GLY A 141 6.72 6.53 10.48
N THR A 142 7.38 5.52 11.00
CA THR A 142 8.74 5.10 10.58
C THR A 142 8.80 4.80 9.09
N LEU A 143 7.76 4.13 8.53
CA LEU A 143 7.73 3.81 7.11
C LEU A 143 7.52 5.05 6.23
N ARG A 144 6.70 6.02 6.67
CA ARG A 144 6.56 7.29 5.93
C ARG A 144 7.86 8.10 5.90
N GLU A 145 8.63 8.11 6.98
CA GLU A 145 9.95 8.74 7.01
C GLU A 145 10.91 8.03 6.06
N LEU A 146 10.92 6.70 6.07
CA LEU A 146 11.77 5.88 5.20
C LEU A 146 11.49 6.13 3.71
N PHE A 147 10.22 6.31 3.34
CA PHE A 147 9.76 6.52 1.97
C PHE A 147 9.44 7.99 1.64
N ALA A 148 9.89 8.92 2.46
CA ALA A 148 9.70 10.35 2.21
C ALA A 148 10.43 10.79 0.94
N ALA A 149 9.85 11.76 0.23
CA ALA A 149 10.51 12.31 -0.96
C ALA A 149 11.88 12.91 -0.58
N GLY A 150 12.95 12.43 -1.21
CA GLY A 150 14.31 12.86 -0.92
C GLY A 150 15.00 12.13 0.25
N ALA A 151 14.33 11.16 0.88
CA ALA A 151 15.00 10.29 1.84
C ALA A 151 16.15 9.51 1.14
N PRO A 152 17.34 9.41 1.78
CA PRO A 152 18.45 8.66 1.20
C PRO A 152 18.16 7.16 1.23
N ASP A 153 18.61 6.45 0.18
CA ASP A 153 18.63 4.99 0.23
C ASP A 153 19.69 4.52 1.23
N ALA A 154 19.27 3.71 2.19
CA ALA A 154 20.14 3.21 3.25
C ALA A 154 19.79 1.76 3.59
N ALA A 155 20.73 1.05 4.20
CA ALA A 155 20.49 -0.31 4.69
C ALA A 155 19.36 -0.32 5.74
N VAL A 156 18.61 -1.44 5.79
CA VAL A 156 17.56 -1.64 6.77
C VAL A 156 18.08 -1.48 8.20
N THR A 157 17.37 -0.73 9.02
CA THR A 157 17.76 -0.57 10.44
C THR A 157 17.45 -1.84 11.24
N PRO A 158 18.19 -2.11 12.34
CA PRO A 158 17.91 -3.27 13.20
C PRO A 158 16.47 -3.29 13.74
N GLN A 159 15.90 -2.12 14.02
CA GLN A 159 14.52 -1.99 14.49
C GLN A 159 13.51 -2.47 13.43
N VAL A 160 13.64 -1.98 12.20
CA VAL A 160 12.77 -2.37 11.07
C VAL A 160 12.93 -3.84 10.76
N LEU A 161 14.18 -4.34 10.70
CA LEU A 161 14.45 -5.76 10.47
C LEU A 161 13.83 -6.63 11.59
N GLY A 162 13.94 -6.21 12.84
CA GLY A 162 13.31 -6.91 13.98
C GLY A 162 11.78 -6.97 13.85
N GLY A 163 11.15 -5.89 13.39
CA GLY A 163 9.71 -5.90 13.07
C GLY A 163 9.35 -6.89 11.96
N CYS A 164 10.16 -6.92 10.89
CA CYS A 164 9.97 -7.88 9.79
C CYS A 164 10.11 -9.33 10.25
N VAL A 165 11.08 -9.62 11.10
CA VAL A 165 11.29 -10.97 11.66
C VAL A 165 10.08 -11.41 12.48
N ARG A 166 9.47 -10.51 13.25
CA ARG A 166 8.21 -10.82 13.98
C ARG A 166 7.09 -11.18 13.01
N VAL A 167 6.90 -10.44 11.92
CA VAL A 167 5.89 -10.78 10.88
C VAL A 167 6.14 -12.17 10.33
N LEU A 168 7.41 -12.50 10.04
CA LEU A 168 7.79 -13.78 9.48
C LEU A 168 7.60 -14.93 10.48
N ALA A 169 7.85 -14.68 11.76
CA ALA A 169 7.60 -15.65 12.83
C ALA A 169 6.10 -15.96 13.02
N ASP A 170 5.26 -14.92 12.91
CA ASP A 170 3.82 -15.02 13.12
C ASP A 170 3.03 -15.34 11.83
N TRP A 171 3.71 -15.58 10.71
CA TRP A 171 3.05 -15.76 9.40
C TRP A 171 2.08 -16.93 9.33
N GLY A 172 2.35 -18.00 10.10
CA GLY A 172 1.53 -19.22 10.05
C GLY A 172 1.71 -19.98 8.73
N TRP A 173 2.95 -20.20 8.32
CA TRP A 173 3.30 -20.86 7.07
C TRP A 173 2.58 -22.20 6.86
N THR A 174 1.94 -22.39 5.72
CA THR A 174 1.53 -23.70 5.23
C THR A 174 2.76 -24.53 4.87
N GLU A 175 3.70 -23.87 4.17
CA GLU A 175 5.03 -24.39 3.84
C GLU A 175 6.02 -23.24 3.96
N ARG A 176 7.13 -23.46 4.68
CA ARG A 176 8.16 -22.41 4.85
C ARG A 176 8.89 -22.16 3.54
N PRO A 177 9.26 -20.90 3.26
CA PRO A 177 10.11 -20.61 2.12
C PRO A 177 11.46 -21.33 2.27
N VAL A 178 11.99 -21.79 1.15
CA VAL A 178 13.29 -22.48 1.06
C VAL A 178 14.41 -21.55 0.59
N ALA A 179 14.08 -20.38 0.10
CA ALA A 179 15.04 -19.36 -0.34
C ALA A 179 14.42 -17.95 -0.29
N VAL A 180 15.28 -16.95 -0.36
CA VAL A 180 14.92 -15.53 -0.42
C VAL A 180 15.42 -14.94 -1.74
N VAL A 181 14.54 -14.20 -2.42
CA VAL A 181 14.85 -13.41 -3.63
C VAL A 181 14.42 -11.96 -3.40
N ALA A 182 15.22 -11.01 -3.83
CA ALA A 182 14.90 -9.59 -3.75
C ALA A 182 14.28 -9.05 -5.05
N MET A 183 13.44 -8.04 -4.92
CA MET A 183 13.04 -7.21 -6.06
C MET A 183 14.13 -6.22 -6.43
N PRO A 184 14.33 -5.91 -7.73
CA PRO A 184 15.24 -4.85 -8.14
C PRO A 184 14.56 -3.49 -7.93
N SER A 185 14.77 -2.87 -6.76
CA SER A 185 14.28 -1.52 -6.50
C SER A 185 15.18 -0.47 -7.16
N ARG A 186 14.57 0.50 -7.82
CA ARG A 186 15.30 1.66 -8.40
C ARG A 186 15.53 2.76 -7.37
N SER A 187 14.57 2.92 -6.46
CA SER A 187 14.61 4.00 -5.46
C SER A 187 15.36 3.60 -4.20
N HIS A 188 15.30 2.33 -3.83
CA HIS A 188 15.83 1.83 -2.56
C HIS A 188 16.59 0.50 -2.73
N PRO A 189 17.61 0.42 -3.63
CA PRO A 189 18.34 -0.82 -3.87
C PRO A 189 19.09 -1.32 -2.63
N LEU A 190 19.71 -0.43 -1.84
CA LEU A 190 20.39 -0.82 -0.60
C LEU A 190 19.44 -1.33 0.46
N LEU A 191 18.28 -0.67 0.60
CA LEU A 191 17.26 -1.07 1.55
C LEU A 191 16.76 -2.48 1.26
N VAL A 192 16.37 -2.76 0.02
CA VAL A 192 15.79 -4.06 -0.37
C VAL A 192 16.83 -5.17 -0.26
N ASP A 193 18.06 -4.95 -0.75
CA ASP A 193 19.12 -5.97 -0.66
C ASP A 193 19.48 -6.27 0.80
N SER A 194 19.68 -5.25 1.63
CA SER A 194 20.02 -5.44 3.04
C SER A 194 18.89 -6.10 3.84
N LEU A 195 17.64 -5.77 3.53
CA LEU A 195 16.47 -6.41 4.12
C LEU A 195 16.40 -7.90 3.76
N ALA A 196 16.53 -8.22 2.46
CA ALA A 196 16.48 -9.59 1.97
C ALA A 196 17.60 -10.45 2.57
N ARG A 197 18.83 -9.92 2.63
CA ARG A 197 19.96 -10.59 3.30
C ARG A 197 19.74 -10.78 4.78
N GLY A 198 19.29 -9.73 5.49
CA GLY A 198 19.02 -9.81 6.92
C GLY A 198 17.94 -10.84 7.25
N ILE A 199 16.88 -10.93 6.45
CA ILE A 199 15.85 -11.97 6.57
C ILE A 199 16.43 -13.36 6.30
N ALA A 200 17.22 -13.51 5.24
CA ALA A 200 17.85 -14.77 4.86
C ALA A 200 18.80 -15.28 5.96
N ASP A 201 19.64 -14.42 6.49
CA ASP A 201 20.59 -14.76 7.56
C ASP A 201 19.88 -15.20 8.84
N ILE A 202 18.88 -14.45 9.31
CA ILE A 202 18.12 -14.79 10.51
C ILE A 202 17.29 -16.07 10.29
N GLY A 203 16.67 -16.20 9.11
CA GLY A 203 15.87 -17.36 8.72
C GLY A 203 16.69 -18.58 8.38
N ARG A 204 18.02 -18.46 8.26
CA ARG A 204 18.95 -19.49 7.77
C ARG A 204 18.53 -20.03 6.40
N LEU A 205 18.15 -19.10 5.50
CA LEU A 205 17.74 -19.40 4.14
C LEU A 205 18.82 -18.93 3.17
N PRO A 206 19.03 -19.59 2.04
CA PRO A 206 19.87 -19.06 0.98
C PRO A 206 19.27 -17.77 0.41
N TYR A 207 20.08 -16.72 0.32
CA TYR A 207 19.76 -15.54 -0.46
C TYR A 207 20.25 -15.75 -1.91
N LEU A 208 19.33 -15.84 -2.85
CA LEU A 208 19.66 -16.16 -4.24
C LEU A 208 20.07 -14.92 -5.06
N GLY A 209 19.87 -13.73 -4.53
CA GLY A 209 20.06 -12.47 -5.23
C GLY A 209 18.75 -11.77 -5.55
N ALA A 210 18.80 -10.78 -6.42
CA ALA A 210 17.64 -10.06 -6.92
C ALA A 210 17.25 -10.56 -8.31
N LEU A 211 15.98 -10.39 -8.69
CA LEU A 211 15.56 -10.51 -10.08
C LEU A 211 16.29 -9.49 -10.94
N ASP A 212 16.70 -9.88 -12.13
CA ASP A 212 17.33 -8.97 -13.08
C ASP A 212 16.30 -8.11 -13.80
N PRO A 213 16.50 -6.78 -13.90
CA PRO A 213 15.66 -5.93 -14.72
C PRO A 213 15.94 -6.16 -16.21
N VAL A 214 14.90 -6.44 -17.01
CA VAL A 214 14.98 -6.56 -18.47
C VAL A 214 14.66 -5.21 -19.12
N ASP A 215 15.42 -4.82 -20.14
CA ASP A 215 15.27 -3.55 -20.90
C ASP A 215 15.14 -2.32 -19.99
N GLY A 216 16.00 -2.24 -18.97
CA GLY A 216 15.99 -1.17 -17.98
C GLY A 216 14.86 -1.29 -16.93
N GLY A 217 14.14 -2.42 -16.88
CA GLY A 217 13.12 -2.73 -15.87
C GLY A 217 11.77 -2.04 -16.11
N PRO A 218 10.93 -1.92 -15.08
CA PRO A 218 9.59 -1.36 -15.21
C PRO A 218 9.53 0.00 -15.93
N SER A 219 8.62 0.13 -16.90
CA SER A 219 8.42 1.34 -17.72
C SER A 219 7.03 1.93 -17.50
N GLY A 220 6.53 2.07 -16.34
CA GLY A 220 5.20 2.64 -16.06
C GLY A 220 5.30 3.93 -15.26
N GLN A 221 4.37 4.87 -15.49
CA GLN A 221 4.22 6.01 -14.61
C GLN A 221 3.39 5.63 -13.38
N PRO A 222 3.76 6.09 -12.17
CA PRO A 222 2.90 5.98 -11.00
C PRO A 222 1.54 6.64 -11.27
N GLY A 223 0.44 5.99 -10.84
CA GLY A 223 -0.90 6.56 -10.99
C GLY A 223 -1.71 6.10 -12.21
N GLY A 224 -1.10 5.38 -13.16
CA GLY A 224 -1.83 4.76 -14.28
C GLY A 224 -2.84 3.70 -13.81
N ASN A 225 -3.85 3.42 -14.66
CA ASN A 225 -4.78 2.33 -14.36
C ASN A 225 -4.08 0.96 -14.43
N SER A 226 -4.74 -0.09 -13.92
CA SER A 226 -4.15 -1.44 -13.79
C SER A 226 -3.61 -2.01 -15.11
N VAL A 227 -4.21 -1.69 -16.26
CA VAL A 227 -3.77 -2.20 -17.56
C VAL A 227 -2.43 -1.60 -17.97
N PHE A 228 -2.29 -0.28 -17.85
CA PHE A 228 -1.03 0.40 -18.17
C PHE A 228 0.08 0.04 -17.19
N ARG A 229 -0.25 -0.14 -15.90
CA ARG A 229 0.73 -0.63 -14.90
C ARG A 229 1.22 -2.03 -15.24
N LEU A 230 0.32 -2.94 -15.63
CA LEU A 230 0.69 -4.29 -16.03
C LEU A 230 1.55 -4.27 -17.30
N ALA A 231 1.17 -3.50 -18.32
CA ALA A 231 1.94 -3.40 -19.57
C ALA A 231 3.36 -2.88 -19.34
N GLY A 232 3.53 -1.90 -18.45
CA GLY A 232 4.86 -1.39 -18.08
C GLY A 232 5.73 -2.34 -17.26
N LEU A 233 5.15 -3.44 -16.75
CA LEU A 233 5.84 -4.46 -15.95
C LEU A 233 6.02 -5.78 -16.69
N TRP A 234 5.26 -6.00 -17.77
CA TRP A 234 5.24 -7.27 -18.47
C TRP A 234 6.61 -7.61 -19.07
N ASP A 235 7.11 -8.81 -18.75
CA ASP A 235 8.43 -9.30 -19.13
C ASP A 235 9.61 -8.38 -18.75
N ARG A 236 9.43 -7.56 -17.68
CA ARG A 236 10.47 -6.63 -17.21
C ARG A 236 11.35 -7.20 -16.11
N PHE A 237 11.14 -8.44 -15.72
CA PHE A 237 11.96 -9.15 -14.76
C PHE A 237 12.42 -10.49 -15.30
N SER A 238 13.66 -10.87 -14.97
CA SER A 238 14.24 -12.18 -15.30
C SER A 238 14.75 -12.86 -14.04
N ALA A 239 14.54 -14.16 -13.94
CA ALA A 239 15.16 -15.03 -12.95
C ALA A 239 16.34 -15.81 -13.54
N GLN A 240 16.84 -15.43 -14.72
CA GLN A 240 17.98 -16.07 -15.35
C GLN A 240 19.22 -15.89 -14.49
N GLY A 241 19.88 -16.99 -14.16
CA GLY A 241 21.04 -16.96 -13.25
C GLY A 241 20.71 -17.19 -11.78
N LEU A 242 19.44 -17.23 -11.41
CA LEU A 242 19.01 -17.66 -10.09
C LEU A 242 18.77 -19.17 -10.10
N ASP A 243 19.45 -19.90 -9.21
CA ASP A 243 19.23 -21.34 -9.00
C ASP A 243 18.02 -21.52 -8.06
N ILE A 244 16.81 -21.50 -8.64
CA ILE A 244 15.57 -21.56 -7.88
C ILE A 244 15.36 -22.99 -7.38
N PRO A 245 15.42 -23.24 -6.05
CA PRO A 245 15.19 -24.58 -5.50
C PRO A 245 13.72 -24.98 -5.59
N GLU A 246 13.45 -26.27 -5.57
CA GLU A 246 12.08 -26.79 -5.46
C GLU A 246 11.51 -26.42 -4.07
N GLY A 247 10.47 -25.60 -4.06
CA GLY A 247 9.81 -25.12 -2.84
C GLY A 247 9.31 -23.68 -2.98
N PRO A 248 8.63 -23.17 -1.94
CA PRO A 248 8.21 -21.79 -1.89
C PRO A 248 9.40 -20.82 -1.77
N VAL A 249 9.33 -19.69 -2.44
CA VAL A 249 10.35 -18.63 -2.39
C VAL A 249 9.77 -17.38 -1.74
N LEU A 250 10.50 -16.78 -0.79
CA LEU A 250 10.16 -15.48 -0.22
C LEU A 250 10.66 -14.38 -1.15
N LEU A 251 9.74 -13.58 -1.70
CA LEU A 251 10.04 -12.45 -2.57
C LEU A 251 9.98 -11.16 -1.75
N VAL A 252 11.12 -10.49 -1.58
CA VAL A 252 11.25 -9.29 -0.73
C VAL A 252 11.24 -8.02 -1.58
N ASP A 253 10.41 -7.04 -1.20
CA ASP A 253 10.31 -5.72 -1.84
C ASP A 253 10.17 -4.62 -0.78
N ASP A 254 10.27 -3.36 -1.17
CA ASP A 254 10.14 -2.20 -0.27
C ASP A 254 8.67 -1.79 -0.08
N LEU A 255 7.95 -1.51 -1.16
CA LEU A 255 6.62 -0.90 -1.11
C LEU A 255 5.66 -1.53 -2.12
N ALA A 256 4.53 -2.05 -1.64
CA ALA A 256 3.44 -2.48 -2.49
C ALA A 256 2.31 -1.45 -2.54
N ASP A 257 1.93 -1.05 -3.76
CA ASP A 257 0.75 -0.22 -4.05
C ASP A 257 -0.30 -1.07 -4.78
N SER A 258 -0.22 -1.18 -6.08
CA SER A 258 -1.17 -1.94 -6.89
C SER A 258 -0.94 -3.45 -6.88
N ARG A 259 0.17 -3.90 -6.37
CA ARG A 259 0.63 -5.31 -6.32
C ARG A 259 0.93 -5.93 -7.70
N TRP A 260 0.87 -5.15 -8.80
CA TRP A 260 1.21 -5.68 -10.13
C TRP A 260 2.68 -6.07 -10.25
N THR A 261 3.58 -5.33 -9.62
CA THR A 261 5.02 -5.66 -9.56
C THR A 261 5.22 -7.04 -8.94
N LEU A 262 4.65 -7.28 -7.76
CA LEU A 262 4.71 -8.57 -7.08
C LEU A 262 4.06 -9.69 -7.91
N THR A 263 2.96 -9.40 -8.61
CA THR A 263 2.26 -10.38 -9.45
C THR A 263 3.13 -10.83 -10.62
N VAL A 264 3.75 -9.89 -11.35
CA VAL A 264 4.60 -10.22 -12.50
C VAL A 264 5.89 -10.90 -12.04
N ALA A 265 6.51 -10.41 -10.97
CA ALA A 265 7.71 -11.03 -10.40
C ALA A 265 7.43 -12.47 -9.90
N ALA A 266 6.29 -12.68 -9.24
CA ALA A 266 5.89 -14.03 -8.82
C ALA A 266 5.69 -14.96 -10.03
N ARG A 267 5.04 -14.49 -11.08
CA ARG A 267 4.92 -15.25 -12.34
C ARG A 267 6.30 -15.65 -12.88
N THR A 268 7.25 -14.73 -12.90
CA THR A 268 8.62 -15.00 -13.37
C THR A 268 9.30 -16.08 -12.53
N LEU A 269 9.21 -16.01 -11.20
CA LEU A 269 9.79 -17.01 -10.29
C LEU A 269 9.08 -18.37 -10.37
N ARG A 270 7.75 -18.38 -10.54
CA ARG A 270 6.96 -19.60 -10.76
C ARG A 270 7.37 -20.30 -12.05
N GLN A 271 7.59 -19.54 -13.11
CA GLN A 271 8.08 -20.07 -14.39
C GLN A 271 9.52 -20.56 -14.33
N ALA A 272 10.32 -20.02 -13.40
CA ALA A 272 11.69 -20.47 -13.15
C ALA A 272 11.77 -21.70 -12.20
N GLY A 273 10.64 -22.21 -11.68
CA GLY A 273 10.60 -23.46 -10.93
C GLY A 273 10.13 -23.35 -9.47
N ALA A 274 9.90 -22.16 -8.94
CA ALA A 274 9.35 -22.00 -7.58
C ALA A 274 7.97 -22.68 -7.48
N THR A 275 7.73 -23.46 -6.43
CA THR A 275 6.42 -24.12 -6.19
C THR A 275 5.37 -23.13 -5.70
N ASP A 276 5.79 -22.09 -4.98
CA ASP A 276 4.99 -20.93 -4.61
C ASP A 276 5.90 -19.70 -4.48
N VAL A 277 5.32 -18.51 -4.48
CA VAL A 277 6.03 -17.24 -4.24
C VAL A 277 5.27 -16.46 -3.19
N LEU A 278 5.92 -16.20 -2.07
CA LEU A 278 5.36 -15.55 -0.90
C LEU A 278 5.91 -14.12 -0.82
N PRO A 279 5.15 -13.08 -1.24
CA PRO A 279 5.62 -11.71 -1.20
C PRO A 279 5.74 -11.19 0.25
N PHE A 280 6.86 -10.54 0.55
CA PHE A 280 7.06 -9.78 1.77
C PHE A 280 7.48 -8.35 1.41
N VAL A 281 6.80 -7.34 1.97
CA VAL A 281 7.11 -5.93 1.74
C VAL A 281 7.21 -5.16 3.06
N LEU A 282 8.01 -4.09 3.08
CA LEU A 282 8.05 -3.21 4.25
C LEU A 282 6.74 -2.46 4.40
N ALA A 283 6.22 -1.89 3.33
CA ALA A 283 5.03 -1.08 3.40
C ALA A 283 3.96 -1.47 2.38
N LEU A 284 2.71 -1.36 2.80
CA LEU A 284 1.56 -1.39 1.92
C LEU A 284 0.96 0.01 1.83
N ARG A 285 0.88 0.55 0.62
CA ARG A 285 0.11 1.77 0.37
C ARG A 285 -1.38 1.40 0.39
N GLY A 286 -2.13 1.99 1.29
CA GLY A 286 -3.53 1.67 1.56
C GLY A 286 -4.50 1.90 0.41
#